data_9d74acb1f86a22677b2afeabaaefce1c
#
_entry.id   9d74acb1f86a22677b2afeabaaefce1c
#
_cell.length_a   1.000
_cell.length_b   1.000
_cell.length_c   1.000
_cell.angle_alpha   90.00
_cell.angle_beta   90.00
_cell.angle_gamma   90.00
#
_symmetry.space_group_name_H-M   'P 1'
#
loop_
_entity.id
_entity.type
_entity.pdbx_description
1 polymer ?
#
loop_
_entity_poly.entity_id
_entity_poly.type
_entity_poly.pdbx_seq_one_letter_code
_entity_poly.pdbx_strand_id
1 'polypeptide(L)'
;MRNSFQLLVKLDTQKFGVEGAFEQASQKVYSWGKNKFRNVIKNAPKFEELACFSEKRDGSEFGALMVHEDGLFAFRAAHPDASVAGRMWVTDTELKVKNNQCFFAVKLSVTSPQSCEESVPFSCPAFVKWIAHDIGIYDVVSVDDRPRYIEREEQVEEFVSLLTNVNRQMPILLLTPCNNPNVAPYNGYMLNDIDMAKILYGWAHVFSITPEMTEYLIAKVGRQWSAYDGAVRTYYPGLDFEKDDCYDHPLVTQRIINLKNFEAENENGCTMEIVQHIDRKAVVRKILWRKHEIEFFSTEYQKYLQRQRTTGIKSNELLASYKEQVEQLESQRDEYAALAESYADDLENLKNNMENQQQTLGWQRNRIIELEDRVKKLSGEKSIETIPENGTYEGIPDWINTYYRDRIYLHKRAIKSLKSAVYENVNLVYRCLKLLATQYYGYRLGMIDREEFEYQCHLVDAGLDESGAITDV
;
A
#
# COMPACT_ATOMS: atom_id res chain seq x y z
N MET A 1 -11.31 11.99 -7.06
CA MET A 1 -11.14 10.76 -7.86
C MET A 1 -9.88 10.05 -7.39
N ARG A 2 -9.98 8.79 -6.96
CA ARG A 2 -8.88 7.98 -6.46
C ARG A 2 -8.60 6.84 -7.45
N ASN A 3 -7.32 6.56 -7.75
CA ASN A 3 -6.99 5.38 -8.53
C ASN A 3 -7.22 4.11 -7.67
N SER A 4 -7.75 3.06 -8.28
CA SER A 4 -7.91 1.73 -7.68
C SER A 4 -7.01 0.69 -8.32
N PHE A 5 -6.60 0.90 -9.58
CA PHE A 5 -5.65 0.05 -10.29
C PHE A 5 -4.89 0.87 -11.33
N GLN A 6 -3.61 0.57 -11.51
CA GLN A 6 -2.77 1.17 -12.55
C GLN A 6 -1.79 0.13 -13.09
N LEU A 7 -1.69 0.03 -14.41
CA LEU A 7 -0.78 -0.88 -15.10
C LEU A 7 -0.21 -0.18 -16.34
N LEU A 8 1.10 -0.31 -16.53
CA LEU A 8 1.79 0.06 -17.78
C LEU A 8 2.82 -1.03 -18.09
N VAL A 9 2.56 -1.79 -19.14
CA VAL A 9 3.36 -2.95 -19.56
C VAL A 9 3.47 -2.99 -21.06
N LYS A 10 4.28 -3.91 -21.60
CA LYS A 10 4.35 -4.22 -23.04
C LYS A 10 3.57 -5.50 -23.31
N LEU A 11 2.99 -5.61 -24.48
CA LEU A 11 2.44 -6.87 -24.96
C LEU A 11 3.56 -7.80 -25.46
N ASP A 12 3.38 -9.11 -25.31
CA ASP A 12 4.21 -10.08 -25.99
C ASP A 12 3.84 -10.10 -27.48
N THR A 13 4.85 -9.80 -28.28
CA THR A 13 4.67 -9.73 -29.76
C THR A 13 5.25 -10.94 -30.47
N GLN A 14 5.80 -11.92 -29.75
CA GLN A 14 6.45 -13.09 -30.38
C GLN A 14 5.44 -13.94 -31.17
N LYS A 15 4.23 -14.13 -30.62
CA LYS A 15 3.23 -15.03 -31.21
C LYS A 15 2.45 -14.40 -32.38
N PHE A 16 2.15 -13.11 -32.29
CA PHE A 16 1.21 -12.44 -33.21
C PHE A 16 1.83 -11.28 -34.00
N GLY A 17 3.09 -10.96 -33.76
CA GLY A 17 3.69 -9.71 -34.21
C GLY A 17 3.12 -8.51 -33.46
N VAL A 18 3.66 -7.31 -33.73
CA VAL A 18 3.25 -6.07 -33.03
C VAL A 18 1.81 -5.68 -33.40
N GLU A 19 1.48 -5.69 -34.68
CA GLU A 19 0.15 -5.32 -35.17
C GLU A 19 -0.93 -6.32 -34.73
N GLY A 20 -0.65 -7.62 -34.83
CA GLY A 20 -1.61 -8.65 -34.41
C GLY A 20 -1.85 -8.65 -32.90
N ALA A 21 -0.81 -8.42 -32.07
CA ALA A 21 -0.95 -8.29 -30.62
C ALA A 21 -1.77 -7.03 -30.26
N PHE A 22 -1.49 -5.90 -30.94
CA PHE A 22 -2.24 -4.65 -30.77
C PHE A 22 -3.72 -4.83 -31.11
N GLU A 23 -4.03 -5.43 -32.27
CA GLU A 23 -5.41 -5.61 -32.75
C GLU A 23 -6.20 -6.55 -31.83
N GLN A 24 -5.63 -7.70 -31.46
CA GLN A 24 -6.30 -8.66 -30.58
C GLN A 24 -6.54 -8.07 -29.18
N ALA A 25 -5.57 -7.34 -28.61
CA ALA A 25 -5.73 -6.70 -27.33
C ALA A 25 -6.81 -5.61 -27.36
N SER A 26 -6.80 -4.77 -28.40
CA SER A 26 -7.80 -3.73 -28.63
C SER A 26 -9.20 -4.32 -28.73
N GLN A 27 -9.35 -5.40 -29.51
CA GLN A 27 -10.63 -6.12 -29.67
C GLN A 27 -11.13 -6.69 -28.33
N LYS A 28 -10.24 -7.26 -27.52
CA LYS A 28 -10.62 -7.78 -26.19
C LYS A 28 -11.13 -6.69 -25.25
N VAL A 29 -10.45 -5.54 -25.20
CA VAL A 29 -10.87 -4.38 -24.39
C VAL A 29 -12.22 -3.87 -24.86
N TYR A 30 -12.37 -3.67 -26.18
CA TYR A 30 -13.61 -3.18 -26.78
C TYR A 30 -14.80 -4.14 -26.53
N SER A 31 -14.58 -5.43 -26.74
CA SER A 31 -15.59 -6.47 -26.52
C SER A 31 -16.01 -6.56 -25.07
N TRP A 32 -15.06 -6.45 -24.13
CA TRP A 32 -15.37 -6.37 -22.70
C TRP A 32 -16.26 -5.17 -22.39
N GLY A 33 -15.92 -3.99 -22.89
CA GLY A 33 -16.71 -2.78 -22.71
C GLY A 33 -18.11 -2.91 -23.30
N LYS A 34 -18.20 -3.36 -24.56
CA LYS A 34 -19.48 -3.59 -25.23
C LYS A 34 -20.40 -4.55 -24.47
N ASN A 35 -19.86 -5.63 -23.95
CA ASN A 35 -20.62 -6.59 -23.14
C ASN A 35 -21.07 -5.99 -21.81
N LYS A 36 -20.22 -5.23 -21.13
CA LYS A 36 -20.53 -4.58 -19.86
C LYS A 36 -21.63 -3.53 -20.01
N PHE A 37 -21.63 -2.79 -21.13
CA PHE A 37 -22.57 -1.69 -21.38
C PHE A 37 -23.72 -2.06 -22.31
N ARG A 38 -23.91 -3.34 -22.67
CA ARG A 38 -24.92 -3.82 -23.63
C ARG A 38 -26.35 -3.33 -23.37
N ASN A 39 -26.71 -3.09 -22.12
CA ASN A 39 -28.03 -2.63 -21.73
C ASN A 39 -28.20 -1.11 -21.81
N VAL A 40 -27.11 -0.37 -21.81
CA VAL A 40 -27.06 1.09 -21.80
C VAL A 40 -26.74 1.64 -23.20
N ILE A 41 -25.69 1.11 -23.81
CA ILE A 41 -25.14 1.56 -25.10
C ILE A 41 -25.54 0.54 -26.16
N LYS A 42 -26.48 0.91 -27.06
CA LYS A 42 -27.01 -0.01 -28.07
C LYS A 42 -26.37 0.15 -29.44
N ASN A 43 -25.84 1.34 -29.75
CA ASN A 43 -25.41 1.71 -31.08
C ASN A 43 -23.89 1.67 -31.29
N ALA A 44 -23.15 1.02 -30.38
CA ALA A 44 -21.70 0.88 -30.54
C ALA A 44 -21.37 0.07 -31.81
N PRO A 45 -20.49 0.58 -32.70
CA PRO A 45 -20.15 -0.07 -33.97
C PRO A 45 -19.53 -1.46 -33.75
N LYS A 46 -19.34 -2.21 -34.83
CA LYS A 46 -18.47 -3.39 -34.76
C LYS A 46 -17.02 -2.94 -34.59
N PHE A 47 -16.19 -3.81 -34.10
CA PHE A 47 -14.78 -3.47 -33.85
C PHE A 47 -14.05 -3.09 -35.15
N GLU A 48 -14.35 -3.81 -36.23
CA GLU A 48 -13.76 -3.61 -37.55
C GLU A 48 -14.17 -2.26 -38.19
N GLU A 49 -15.27 -1.69 -37.74
CA GLU A 49 -15.81 -0.41 -38.21
C GLU A 49 -15.46 0.75 -37.27
N LEU A 50 -14.72 0.44 -36.18
CA LEU A 50 -14.44 1.43 -35.16
C LEU A 50 -13.35 2.41 -35.61
N ALA A 51 -13.75 3.66 -35.86
CA ALA A 51 -12.82 4.78 -35.92
C ALA A 51 -12.88 5.62 -34.61
N CYS A 52 -14.09 6.04 -34.27
CA CYS A 52 -14.34 6.81 -33.08
C CYS A 52 -15.81 6.63 -32.66
N PHE A 53 -16.01 6.37 -31.38
CA PHE A 53 -17.34 6.28 -30.77
C PHE A 53 -17.31 6.84 -29.35
N SER A 54 -18.29 7.66 -29.01
CA SER A 54 -18.47 8.15 -27.64
C SER A 54 -19.95 8.37 -27.36
N GLU A 55 -20.47 7.76 -26.32
CA GLU A 55 -21.85 7.91 -25.88
C GLU A 55 -21.90 7.98 -24.35
N LYS A 56 -22.71 8.92 -23.83
CA LYS A 56 -23.02 9.05 -22.40
C LYS A 56 -24.52 8.83 -22.23
N ARG A 57 -24.89 7.94 -21.31
CA ARG A 57 -26.27 7.64 -21.02
C ARG A 57 -26.44 7.11 -19.60
N ASP A 58 -27.48 7.58 -18.90
CA ASP A 58 -27.89 7.10 -17.58
C ASP A 58 -26.72 7.10 -16.55
N GLY A 59 -25.88 8.15 -16.56
CA GLY A 59 -24.70 8.24 -15.70
C GLY A 59 -23.52 7.36 -16.14
N SER A 60 -23.65 6.61 -17.22
CA SER A 60 -22.59 5.79 -17.81
C SER A 60 -21.97 6.48 -19.02
N GLU A 61 -20.67 6.28 -19.22
CA GLU A 61 -19.92 6.74 -20.39
C GLU A 61 -19.20 5.57 -21.03
N PHE A 62 -19.29 5.46 -22.36
CA PHE A 62 -18.53 4.51 -23.15
C PHE A 62 -17.90 5.24 -24.32
N GLY A 63 -16.59 5.19 -24.42
CA GLY A 63 -15.81 5.81 -25.48
C GLY A 63 -14.72 4.88 -26.00
N ALA A 64 -14.54 4.85 -27.31
CA ALA A 64 -13.46 4.12 -27.96
C ALA A 64 -12.99 4.88 -29.20
N LEU A 65 -11.68 4.95 -29.38
CA LEU A 65 -10.99 5.58 -30.51
C LEU A 65 -9.94 4.61 -31.04
N MET A 66 -9.98 4.35 -32.33
CA MET A 66 -9.00 3.56 -33.07
C MET A 66 -8.37 4.41 -34.18
N VAL A 67 -7.05 4.54 -34.13
CA VAL A 67 -6.28 5.22 -35.19
C VAL A 67 -5.17 4.28 -35.63
N HIS A 68 -5.44 3.50 -36.69
CA HIS A 68 -4.54 2.45 -37.18
C HIS A 68 -3.17 3.00 -37.60
N GLU A 69 -3.15 4.13 -38.30
CA GLU A 69 -1.92 4.78 -38.78
C GLU A 69 -0.97 5.17 -37.64
N ASP A 70 -1.52 5.60 -36.50
CA ASP A 70 -0.78 5.98 -35.31
C ASP A 70 -0.52 4.78 -34.34
N GLY A 71 -1.04 3.57 -34.67
CA GLY A 71 -1.01 2.41 -33.77
C GLY A 71 -1.62 2.72 -32.41
N LEU A 72 -2.74 3.46 -32.39
CA LEU A 72 -3.41 3.95 -31.20
C LEU A 72 -4.81 3.33 -31.06
N PHE A 73 -5.06 2.75 -29.90
CA PHE A 73 -6.41 2.45 -29.43
C PHE A 73 -6.59 3.03 -28.04
N ALA A 74 -7.55 3.91 -27.88
CA ALA A 74 -7.89 4.51 -26.60
C ALA A 74 -9.34 4.20 -26.23
N PHE A 75 -9.57 3.82 -24.98
CA PHE A 75 -10.84 3.35 -24.48
C PHE A 75 -11.16 3.95 -23.13
N ARG A 76 -12.42 4.29 -22.92
CA ARG A 76 -12.96 4.76 -21.65
C ARG A 76 -14.32 4.13 -21.37
N ALA A 77 -14.50 3.67 -20.14
CA ALA A 77 -15.76 3.18 -19.65
C ALA A 77 -16.01 3.73 -18.24
N ALA A 78 -17.08 4.48 -18.03
CA ALA A 78 -17.50 4.97 -16.73
C ALA A 78 -18.89 4.46 -16.41
N HIS A 79 -19.11 4.02 -15.17
CA HIS A 79 -20.43 3.53 -14.73
C HIS A 79 -20.62 3.69 -13.22
N PRO A 80 -21.86 3.86 -12.75
CA PRO A 80 -22.16 3.82 -11.34
C PRO A 80 -21.84 2.45 -10.74
N ASP A 81 -21.47 2.43 -9.48
CA ASP A 81 -21.31 1.21 -8.70
C ASP A 81 -22.70 0.62 -8.41
N ALA A 82 -22.84 -0.70 -8.56
CA ALA A 82 -24.09 -1.38 -8.31
C ALA A 82 -24.44 -1.51 -6.81
N SER A 83 -23.40 -1.48 -5.95
CA SER A 83 -23.54 -1.74 -4.50
C SER A 83 -23.55 -0.46 -3.69
N VAL A 84 -22.88 0.60 -4.16
CA VAL A 84 -22.67 1.83 -3.40
C VAL A 84 -23.22 3.02 -4.16
N ALA A 85 -24.30 3.60 -3.65
CA ALA A 85 -24.96 4.77 -4.26
C ALA A 85 -23.98 5.95 -4.37
N GLY A 86 -23.93 6.60 -5.54
CA GLY A 86 -23.08 7.74 -5.83
C GLY A 86 -21.60 7.40 -6.07
N ARG A 87 -21.17 6.15 -5.93
CA ARG A 87 -19.84 5.72 -6.33
C ARG A 87 -19.78 5.51 -7.85
N MET A 88 -18.74 6.01 -8.46
CA MET A 88 -18.50 5.88 -9.91
C MET A 88 -17.18 5.18 -10.18
N TRP A 89 -17.18 4.23 -11.08
CA TRP A 89 -15.99 3.55 -11.59
C TRP A 89 -15.64 4.08 -12.98
N VAL A 90 -14.38 4.39 -13.21
CA VAL A 90 -13.88 4.84 -14.52
C VAL A 90 -12.69 3.96 -14.89
N THR A 91 -12.82 3.26 -16.00
CA THR A 91 -11.75 2.46 -16.62
C THR A 91 -11.24 3.20 -17.85
N ASP A 92 -10.01 3.66 -17.81
CA ASP A 92 -9.29 4.22 -18.97
C ASP A 92 -8.24 3.20 -19.42
N THR A 93 -8.18 2.94 -20.72
CA THR A 93 -7.21 2.01 -21.31
C THR A 93 -6.66 2.60 -22.59
N GLU A 94 -5.36 2.45 -22.79
CA GLU A 94 -4.71 2.82 -24.04
C GLU A 94 -3.72 1.74 -24.48
N LEU A 95 -3.79 1.38 -25.75
CA LEU A 95 -2.75 0.63 -26.45
C LEU A 95 -2.06 1.55 -27.43
N LYS A 96 -0.73 1.55 -27.40
CA LYS A 96 0.10 2.41 -28.25
C LYS A 96 1.26 1.63 -28.83
N VAL A 97 1.35 1.60 -30.14
CA VAL A 97 2.51 1.06 -30.85
C VAL A 97 3.57 2.15 -30.99
N LYS A 98 4.78 1.86 -30.50
CA LYS A 98 5.92 2.77 -30.62
C LYS A 98 7.22 1.97 -30.68
N ASN A 99 8.12 2.32 -31.61
CA ASN A 99 9.43 1.67 -31.78
C ASN A 99 9.33 0.13 -31.85
N ASN A 100 8.41 -0.37 -32.65
CA ASN A 100 8.13 -1.81 -32.81
C ASN A 100 7.76 -2.54 -31.50
N GLN A 101 7.16 -1.84 -30.53
CA GLN A 101 6.65 -2.37 -29.28
C GLN A 101 5.21 -1.89 -29.09
N CYS A 102 4.36 -2.74 -28.53
CA CYS A 102 3.00 -2.38 -28.17
C CYS A 102 2.91 -2.17 -26.65
N PHE A 103 2.69 -0.94 -26.23
CA PHE A 103 2.44 -0.58 -24.82
C PHE A 103 0.96 -0.76 -24.52
N PHE A 104 0.69 -1.33 -23.35
CA PHE A 104 -0.64 -1.54 -22.80
C PHE A 104 -0.75 -0.81 -21.47
N ALA A 105 -1.59 0.20 -21.43
CA ALA A 105 -1.82 1.05 -20.28
C ALA A 105 -3.26 0.90 -19.79
N VAL A 106 -3.45 0.71 -18.49
CA VAL A 106 -4.77 0.61 -17.84
C VAL A 106 -4.78 1.46 -16.58
N LYS A 107 -5.85 2.20 -16.40
CA LYS A 107 -6.10 2.98 -15.19
C LYS A 107 -7.56 2.78 -14.78
N LEU A 108 -7.79 2.19 -13.61
CA LEU A 108 -9.08 2.12 -12.97
C LEU A 108 -9.14 3.15 -11.86
N SER A 109 -10.10 4.02 -11.92
CA SER A 109 -10.32 5.07 -10.92
C SER A 109 -11.71 4.97 -10.34
N VAL A 110 -11.86 5.44 -9.12
CA VAL A 110 -13.13 5.45 -8.40
C VAL A 110 -13.36 6.83 -7.77
N THR A 111 -14.58 7.29 -7.84
CA THR A 111 -15.05 8.46 -7.09
C THR A 111 -16.16 8.00 -6.17
N SER A 112 -16.04 8.26 -4.88
CA SER A 112 -17.07 7.95 -3.88
C SER A 112 -17.54 9.25 -3.22
N PRO A 113 -18.81 9.34 -2.81
CA PRO A 113 -19.28 10.45 -1.99
C PRO A 113 -18.48 10.53 -0.68
N GLN A 114 -18.34 11.71 -0.11
CA GLN A 114 -17.66 11.90 1.19
C GLN A 114 -18.31 11.13 2.34
N SER A 115 -19.62 10.93 2.27
CA SER A 115 -20.40 10.18 3.26
C SER A 115 -20.27 8.66 3.13
N CYS A 116 -19.46 8.18 2.18
CA CYS A 116 -19.29 6.74 1.97
C CYS A 116 -18.16 6.20 2.85
N GLU A 117 -18.53 5.47 3.90
CA GLU A 117 -17.59 4.78 4.81
C GLU A 117 -17.05 3.47 4.23
N GLU A 118 -17.69 2.95 3.17
CA GLU A 118 -17.29 1.68 2.56
C GLU A 118 -15.93 1.79 1.84
N SER A 119 -15.04 0.87 2.18
CA SER A 119 -13.74 0.76 1.51
C SER A 119 -13.91 0.44 0.01
N VAL A 120 -12.97 0.94 -0.79
CA VAL A 120 -12.92 0.59 -2.22
C VAL A 120 -12.37 -0.84 -2.34
N PRO A 121 -13.13 -1.77 -2.93
CA PRO A 121 -12.67 -3.14 -3.07
C PRO A 121 -11.49 -3.24 -4.05
N PHE A 122 -10.62 -4.21 -3.79
CA PHE A 122 -9.58 -4.63 -4.73
C PHE A 122 -10.22 -5.03 -6.06
N SER A 123 -9.83 -4.38 -7.14
CA SER A 123 -10.45 -4.61 -8.45
C SER A 123 -9.45 -4.43 -9.58
N CYS A 124 -9.45 -5.38 -10.50
CA CYS A 124 -8.72 -5.34 -11.76
C CYS A 124 -9.70 -5.59 -12.90
N PRO A 125 -9.69 -4.80 -13.98
CA PRO A 125 -10.54 -5.07 -15.14
C PRO A 125 -10.24 -6.45 -15.73
N ALA A 126 -11.27 -7.25 -15.97
CA ALA A 126 -11.13 -8.65 -16.39
C ALA A 126 -10.34 -8.83 -17.68
N PHE A 127 -10.41 -7.87 -18.60
CA PHE A 127 -9.66 -7.91 -19.86
C PHE A 127 -8.13 -7.91 -19.65
N VAL A 128 -7.63 -7.37 -18.53
CA VAL A 128 -6.18 -7.41 -18.21
C VAL A 128 -5.71 -8.85 -18.10
N LYS A 129 -6.48 -9.68 -17.36
CA LYS A 129 -6.16 -11.12 -17.21
C LYS A 129 -6.32 -11.89 -18.53
N TRP A 130 -7.31 -11.55 -19.35
CA TRP A 130 -7.50 -12.18 -20.66
C TRP A 130 -6.36 -11.85 -21.63
N ILE A 131 -5.92 -10.58 -21.67
CA ILE A 131 -4.80 -10.14 -22.50
C ILE A 131 -3.50 -10.81 -22.03
N ALA A 132 -3.26 -10.83 -20.72
CA ALA A 132 -2.09 -11.46 -20.16
C ALA A 132 -2.02 -12.96 -20.46
N HIS A 133 -3.17 -13.68 -20.39
CA HIS A 133 -3.24 -15.11 -20.69
C HIS A 133 -3.12 -15.43 -22.18
N ASP A 134 -3.83 -14.70 -23.05
CA ASP A 134 -3.95 -15.08 -24.46
C ASP A 134 -2.84 -14.52 -25.33
N ILE A 135 -2.34 -13.34 -25.00
CA ILE A 135 -1.32 -12.61 -25.74
C ILE A 135 0.02 -12.66 -25.00
N GLY A 136 -0.01 -12.43 -23.70
CA GLY A 136 1.16 -12.23 -22.85
C GLY A 136 1.42 -10.75 -22.58
N ILE A 137 1.86 -10.43 -21.39
CA ILE A 137 2.29 -9.07 -21.01
C ILE A 137 3.67 -9.13 -20.36
N TYR A 138 4.46 -8.10 -20.61
CA TYR A 138 5.80 -7.93 -20.09
C TYR A 138 5.91 -6.64 -19.29
N ASP A 139 6.37 -6.76 -18.06
CA ASP A 139 6.94 -5.64 -17.31
C ASP A 139 8.44 -5.50 -17.70
N VAL A 140 9.34 -6.06 -16.91
CA VAL A 140 10.75 -6.32 -17.29
C VAL A 140 10.94 -7.81 -17.61
N VAL A 141 10.11 -8.63 -17.01
CA VAL A 141 9.96 -10.07 -17.27
C VAL A 141 8.50 -10.37 -17.61
N SER A 142 8.22 -11.56 -18.17
CA SER A 142 6.82 -11.94 -18.44
C SER A 142 6.01 -11.93 -17.15
N VAL A 143 4.73 -11.59 -17.27
CA VAL A 143 3.79 -11.63 -16.16
C VAL A 143 3.03 -12.94 -16.25
N ASP A 144 3.25 -13.82 -15.28
CA ASP A 144 2.73 -15.18 -15.29
C ASP A 144 1.74 -15.38 -14.13
N ASP A 145 0.81 -16.33 -14.29
CA ASP A 145 -0.11 -16.78 -13.25
C ASP A 145 0.46 -17.91 -12.39
N ARG A 146 1.77 -18.18 -12.56
CA ARG A 146 2.54 -19.17 -11.82
C ARG A 146 3.73 -18.52 -11.14
N PRO A 147 4.17 -19.05 -9.99
CA PRO A 147 5.39 -18.57 -9.35
C PRO A 147 6.61 -18.92 -10.21
N ARG A 148 7.63 -18.07 -10.13
CA ARG A 148 8.96 -18.34 -10.68
C ARG A 148 9.85 -18.91 -9.60
N TYR A 149 10.47 -20.06 -9.87
CA TYR A 149 11.32 -20.72 -8.91
C TYR A 149 12.78 -20.30 -9.08
N ILE A 150 13.41 -19.96 -7.97
CA ILE A 150 14.85 -19.63 -7.88
C ILE A 150 15.53 -20.85 -7.26
N GLU A 151 16.19 -21.64 -8.10
CA GLU A 151 16.80 -22.94 -7.75
C GLU A 151 18.31 -22.97 -7.98
N ARG A 152 18.89 -21.94 -8.62
CA ARG A 152 20.30 -21.83 -8.98
C ARG A 152 20.84 -20.45 -8.70
N GLU A 153 22.16 -20.34 -8.50
CA GLU A 153 22.83 -19.11 -8.18
C GLU A 153 22.66 -18.02 -9.27
N GLU A 154 22.70 -18.41 -10.55
CA GLU A 154 22.51 -17.46 -11.66
C GLU A 154 21.11 -16.81 -11.59
N GLN A 155 20.10 -17.57 -11.18
CA GLN A 155 18.74 -17.03 -11.02
C GLN A 155 18.63 -16.07 -9.83
N VAL A 156 19.45 -16.24 -8.78
CA VAL A 156 19.55 -15.27 -7.68
C VAL A 156 20.17 -13.96 -8.19
N GLU A 157 21.23 -14.03 -9.03
CA GLU A 157 21.83 -12.83 -9.63
C GLU A 157 20.83 -12.09 -10.54
N GLU A 158 20.11 -12.83 -11.38
CA GLU A 158 19.04 -12.28 -12.21
C GLU A 158 17.93 -11.64 -11.35
N PHE A 159 17.56 -12.31 -10.27
CA PHE A 159 16.55 -11.80 -9.32
C PHE A 159 17.02 -10.49 -8.65
N VAL A 160 18.24 -10.42 -8.16
CA VAL A 160 18.80 -9.20 -7.56
C VAL A 160 18.86 -8.06 -8.59
N SER A 161 19.29 -8.35 -9.82
CA SER A 161 19.27 -7.38 -10.92
C SER A 161 17.84 -6.90 -11.24
N LEU A 162 16.84 -7.80 -11.16
CA LEU A 162 15.44 -7.46 -11.35
C LEU A 162 14.90 -6.58 -10.23
N LEU A 163 15.33 -6.78 -8.98
CA LEU A 163 14.91 -5.97 -7.84
C LEU A 163 15.26 -4.49 -8.04
N THR A 164 16.45 -4.19 -8.53
CA THR A 164 16.96 -2.83 -8.73
C THR A 164 16.67 -2.25 -10.13
N ASN A 165 15.94 -2.99 -10.99
CA ASN A 165 15.69 -2.53 -12.34
C ASN A 165 14.74 -1.32 -12.35
N VAL A 166 15.22 -0.18 -12.80
CA VAL A 166 14.49 1.11 -12.86
C VAL A 166 13.28 1.11 -13.79
N ASN A 167 13.23 0.15 -14.73
CA ASN A 167 12.11 0.01 -15.66
C ASN A 167 11.02 -0.92 -15.12
N ARG A 168 11.27 -1.64 -14.03
CA ARG A 168 10.30 -2.51 -13.40
C ARG A 168 9.12 -1.70 -12.87
N GLN A 169 7.94 -2.12 -13.26
CA GLN A 169 6.70 -1.44 -12.94
C GLN A 169 5.88 -2.18 -11.88
N MET A 170 6.06 -3.48 -11.74
CA MET A 170 5.27 -4.31 -10.83
C MET A 170 6.06 -4.66 -9.56
N PRO A 171 5.40 -4.76 -8.41
CA PRO A 171 6.00 -5.33 -7.21
C PRO A 171 6.46 -6.77 -7.45
N ILE A 172 7.41 -7.22 -6.65
CA ILE A 172 7.81 -8.62 -6.57
C ILE A 172 7.48 -9.13 -5.17
N LEU A 173 6.81 -10.28 -5.11
CA LEU A 173 6.59 -11.04 -3.90
C LEU A 173 7.54 -12.23 -3.90
N LEU A 174 8.39 -12.32 -2.88
CA LEU A 174 9.30 -13.45 -2.66
C LEU A 174 8.80 -14.30 -1.50
N LEU A 175 8.55 -15.59 -1.75
CA LEU A 175 8.24 -16.57 -0.73
C LEU A 175 9.49 -17.40 -0.44
N THR A 176 9.79 -17.59 0.85
CA THR A 176 10.91 -18.44 1.29
C THR A 176 10.41 -19.67 2.04
N PRO A 177 11.13 -20.78 1.95
CA PRO A 177 10.75 -22.01 2.64
C PRO A 177 10.99 -21.87 4.15
N CYS A 178 10.25 -22.64 4.94
CA CYS A 178 10.47 -22.80 6.38
C CYS A 178 11.70 -23.65 6.65
N ASN A 179 12.48 -23.31 7.65
CA ASN A 179 13.58 -24.15 8.15
C ASN A 179 13.07 -25.49 8.66
N ASN A 180 11.85 -25.53 9.21
CA ASN A 180 11.16 -26.76 9.55
C ASN A 180 9.98 -26.98 8.59
N PRO A 181 10.10 -27.85 7.58
CA PRO A 181 9.04 -28.08 6.60
C PRO A 181 7.73 -28.63 7.21
N ASN A 182 7.80 -29.25 8.39
CA ASN A 182 6.62 -29.85 9.03
C ASN A 182 5.63 -28.80 9.57
N VAL A 183 6.05 -27.54 9.72
CA VAL A 183 5.17 -26.45 10.15
C VAL A 183 4.58 -25.67 8.98
N ALA A 184 5.02 -25.97 7.76
CA ALA A 184 4.61 -25.29 6.54
C ALA A 184 3.46 -26.04 5.87
N PRO A 185 2.30 -25.42 5.64
CA PRO A 185 1.13 -26.10 5.07
C PRO A 185 1.26 -26.35 3.55
N TYR A 186 2.17 -25.65 2.83
CA TYR A 186 2.24 -25.66 1.38
C TYR A 186 3.66 -25.99 0.88
N ASN A 187 4.00 -27.29 0.80
CA ASN A 187 5.28 -27.78 0.24
C ASN A 187 6.53 -27.05 0.78
N GLY A 188 6.55 -26.78 2.08
CA GLY A 188 7.65 -26.06 2.72
C GLY A 188 7.44 -24.55 2.84
N TYR A 189 6.42 -23.97 2.26
CA TYR A 189 6.08 -22.54 2.35
C TYR A 189 4.89 -22.29 3.29
N MET A 190 4.84 -21.11 3.87
CA MET A 190 3.74 -20.69 4.76
C MET A 190 2.49 -20.25 4.00
N LEU A 191 2.61 -19.82 2.75
CA LEU A 191 1.53 -19.45 1.86
C LEU A 191 1.60 -20.28 0.58
N ASN A 192 0.44 -20.53 -0.04
CA ASN A 192 0.36 -21.20 -1.32
C ASN A 192 0.88 -20.27 -2.43
N ASP A 193 2.05 -20.53 -2.96
CA ASP A 193 2.72 -19.72 -3.97
C ASP A 193 1.97 -19.71 -5.31
N ILE A 194 1.35 -20.83 -5.69
CA ILE A 194 0.54 -20.96 -6.90
C ILE A 194 -0.72 -20.11 -6.79
N ASP A 195 -1.40 -20.15 -5.65
CA ASP A 195 -2.61 -19.34 -5.44
C ASP A 195 -2.25 -17.84 -5.33
N MET A 196 -1.13 -17.52 -4.68
CA MET A 196 -0.61 -16.14 -4.66
C MET A 196 -0.34 -15.62 -6.06
N ALA A 197 0.28 -16.40 -6.95
CA ALA A 197 0.55 -16.01 -8.32
C ALA A 197 -0.75 -15.77 -9.12
N LYS A 198 -1.77 -16.63 -8.96
CA LYS A 198 -3.09 -16.44 -9.59
C LYS A 198 -3.84 -15.20 -9.08
N ILE A 199 -3.81 -14.96 -7.77
CA ILE A 199 -4.47 -13.80 -7.16
C ILE A 199 -3.80 -12.52 -7.62
N LEU A 200 -2.46 -12.48 -7.59
CA LEU A 200 -1.65 -11.32 -7.93
C LEU A 200 -1.36 -11.18 -9.43
N TYR A 201 -1.95 -12.04 -10.28
CA TYR A 201 -1.76 -11.99 -11.72
C TYR A 201 -2.17 -10.63 -12.32
N GLY A 202 -1.21 -9.96 -12.95
CA GLY A 202 -1.36 -8.59 -13.43
C GLY A 202 -1.10 -7.49 -12.38
N TRP A 203 -0.71 -7.86 -11.16
CA TRP A 203 -0.44 -6.93 -10.05
C TRP A 203 0.98 -6.99 -9.53
N ALA A 204 1.51 -8.19 -9.40
CA ALA A 204 2.86 -8.44 -8.90
C ALA A 204 3.44 -9.70 -9.52
N HIS A 205 4.77 -9.79 -9.57
CA HIS A 205 5.47 -11.01 -9.85
C HIS A 205 5.61 -11.84 -8.57
N VAL A 206 5.40 -13.15 -8.67
CA VAL A 206 5.57 -14.06 -7.53
C VAL A 206 6.78 -14.96 -7.78
N PHE A 207 7.68 -14.99 -6.82
CA PHE A 207 8.88 -15.81 -6.82
C PHE A 207 8.88 -16.72 -5.58
N SER A 208 9.33 -17.96 -5.78
CA SER A 208 9.60 -18.93 -4.72
C SER A 208 11.05 -19.35 -4.80
N ILE A 209 11.75 -19.41 -3.68
CA ILE A 209 13.20 -19.69 -3.61
C ILE A 209 13.46 -20.95 -2.81
N THR A 210 14.46 -21.75 -3.19
CA THR A 210 14.86 -22.94 -2.42
C THR A 210 15.62 -22.58 -1.14
N PRO A 211 15.76 -23.51 -0.17
CA PRO A 211 16.51 -23.25 1.05
C PRO A 211 17.96 -22.81 0.79
N GLU A 212 18.66 -23.53 -0.11
CA GLU A 212 20.05 -23.27 -0.44
C GLU A 212 20.22 -21.88 -1.08
N MET A 213 19.31 -21.52 -1.97
CA MET A 213 19.33 -20.21 -2.64
C MET A 213 18.90 -19.07 -1.71
N THR A 214 18.14 -19.39 -0.66
CA THR A 214 17.80 -18.41 0.39
C THR A 214 19.05 -17.93 1.11
N GLU A 215 19.94 -18.85 1.50
CA GLU A 215 21.23 -18.53 2.13
C GLU A 215 22.15 -17.75 1.17
N TYR A 216 22.17 -18.14 -0.10
CA TYR A 216 22.92 -17.41 -1.12
C TYR A 216 22.41 -15.98 -1.31
N LEU A 217 21.08 -15.79 -1.34
CA LEU A 217 20.47 -14.45 -1.43
C LEU A 217 20.81 -13.60 -0.20
N ILE A 218 20.76 -14.18 1.03
CA ILE A 218 21.16 -13.50 2.27
C ILE A 218 22.61 -13.04 2.20
N ALA A 219 23.51 -13.89 1.71
CA ALA A 219 24.91 -13.53 1.56
C ALA A 219 25.12 -12.38 0.54
N LYS A 220 24.25 -12.30 -0.48
CA LYS A 220 24.37 -11.34 -1.57
C LYS A 220 23.84 -9.96 -1.22
N VAL A 221 22.64 -9.86 -0.66
CA VAL A 221 21.94 -8.58 -0.39
C VAL A 221 21.89 -8.22 1.09
N GLY A 222 22.33 -9.12 1.96
CA GLY A 222 22.22 -8.97 3.40
C GLY A 222 20.86 -9.41 3.97
N ARG A 223 20.87 -9.81 5.23
CA ARG A 223 19.68 -10.33 5.92
C ARG A 223 18.54 -9.33 5.98
N GLN A 224 18.85 -8.06 6.13
CA GLN A 224 17.88 -6.97 6.19
C GLN A 224 17.04 -6.81 4.90
N TRP A 225 17.62 -7.16 3.75
CA TRP A 225 16.96 -7.08 2.45
C TRP A 225 16.39 -8.42 1.98
N SER A 226 16.71 -9.51 2.63
CA SER A 226 16.26 -10.85 2.26
C SER A 226 14.98 -11.24 2.98
N ALA A 227 14.40 -12.39 2.61
CA ALA A 227 13.40 -13.12 3.35
C ALA A 227 13.98 -14.47 3.76
N TYR A 228 13.46 -15.08 4.81
CA TYR A 228 13.98 -16.33 5.37
C TYR A 228 12.94 -17.01 6.26
N ASP A 229 13.08 -18.31 6.48
CA ASP A 229 12.30 -19.11 7.44
C ASP A 229 10.78 -18.95 7.29
N GLY A 230 10.27 -19.25 6.12
CA GLY A 230 8.84 -19.15 5.81
C GLY A 230 8.31 -17.73 5.68
N ALA A 231 9.18 -16.73 5.73
CA ALA A 231 8.78 -15.34 5.54
C ALA A 231 8.44 -15.05 4.08
N VAL A 232 7.64 -14.00 3.89
CA VAL A 232 7.29 -13.45 2.59
C VAL A 232 7.69 -11.99 2.55
N ARG A 233 8.38 -11.57 1.49
CA ARG A 233 8.79 -10.18 1.32
C ARG A 233 8.26 -9.59 0.04
N THR A 234 7.76 -8.35 0.13
CA THR A 234 7.30 -7.59 -1.02
C THR A 234 8.32 -6.52 -1.37
N TYR A 235 8.88 -6.57 -2.58
CA TYR A 235 9.79 -5.56 -3.11
C TYR A 235 9.06 -4.64 -4.08
N TYR A 236 8.92 -3.38 -3.74
CA TYR A 236 8.30 -2.39 -4.62
C TYR A 236 9.26 -1.94 -5.73
N PRO A 237 8.73 -1.45 -6.88
CA PRO A 237 9.56 -0.91 -7.95
C PRO A 237 10.38 0.29 -7.51
N GLY A 238 11.57 0.43 -8.10
CA GLY A 238 12.48 1.53 -7.81
C GLY A 238 13.41 1.29 -6.62
N LEU A 239 13.52 0.04 -6.15
CA LEU A 239 14.40 -0.34 -5.04
C LEU A 239 15.86 0.09 -5.30
N ASP A 240 16.41 0.82 -4.34
CA ASP A 240 17.82 1.18 -4.25
C ASP A 240 18.34 0.75 -2.87
N PHE A 241 19.18 -0.28 -2.82
CA PHE A 241 19.69 -0.86 -1.57
C PHE A 241 20.52 0.12 -0.72
N GLU A 242 21.00 1.22 -1.31
CA GLU A 242 21.81 2.22 -0.62
C GLU A 242 20.97 3.39 -0.05
N LYS A 243 19.79 3.66 -0.65
CA LYS A 243 19.00 4.85 -0.32
C LYS A 243 17.68 4.53 0.38
N ASP A 244 17.10 3.34 0.09
CA ASP A 244 15.81 2.97 0.62
C ASP A 244 15.93 2.38 2.02
N ASP A 245 14.87 2.50 2.80
CA ASP A 245 14.73 1.75 4.03
C ASP A 245 14.16 0.36 3.72
N CYS A 246 14.75 -0.69 4.31
CA CYS A 246 14.28 -2.04 4.14
C CYS A 246 12.83 -2.25 4.65
N TYR A 247 12.34 -1.40 5.53
CA TYR A 247 10.95 -1.39 6.02
C TYR A 247 9.94 -0.88 4.98
N ASP A 248 10.38 -0.12 3.97
CA ASP A 248 9.53 0.26 2.84
C ASP A 248 9.17 -0.95 1.96
N HIS A 249 9.91 -2.05 2.10
CA HIS A 249 9.74 -3.32 1.43
C HIS A 249 9.36 -4.40 2.45
N PRO A 250 8.08 -4.49 2.85
CA PRO A 250 7.64 -5.20 4.03
C PRO A 250 7.98 -6.68 4.01
N LEU A 251 8.48 -7.16 5.15
CA LEU A 251 8.72 -8.56 5.46
C LEU A 251 7.63 -9.08 6.39
N VAL A 252 6.89 -10.09 5.94
CA VAL A 252 5.87 -10.79 6.72
C VAL A 252 6.46 -12.11 7.18
N THR A 253 6.79 -12.21 8.46
CA THR A 253 7.41 -13.42 9.03
C THR A 253 6.38 -14.53 9.24
N GLN A 254 6.85 -15.78 9.36
CA GLN A 254 6.03 -16.94 9.69
C GLN A 254 5.09 -16.69 10.88
N ARG A 255 5.58 -16.00 11.92
CA ARG A 255 4.78 -15.67 13.10
C ARG A 255 3.62 -14.74 12.76
N ILE A 256 3.85 -13.74 11.93
CA ILE A 256 2.80 -12.80 11.48
C ILE A 256 1.78 -13.52 10.60
N ILE A 257 2.24 -14.41 9.69
CA ILE A 257 1.35 -15.20 8.84
C ILE A 257 0.39 -16.04 9.70
N ASN A 258 0.91 -16.77 10.68
CA ASN A 258 0.09 -17.57 11.59
C ASN A 258 -0.88 -16.72 12.41
N LEU A 259 -0.44 -15.55 12.89
CA LEU A 259 -1.29 -14.63 13.65
C LEU A 259 -2.44 -14.12 12.78
N LYS A 260 -2.16 -13.69 11.55
CA LYS A 260 -3.17 -13.14 10.64
C LYS A 260 -4.18 -14.19 10.17
N ASN A 261 -3.73 -15.40 9.90
CA ASN A 261 -4.61 -16.50 9.58
C ASN A 261 -5.50 -16.90 10.77
N PHE A 262 -4.95 -16.86 11.98
CA PHE A 262 -5.72 -17.08 13.20
C PHE A 262 -6.74 -15.97 13.46
N GLU A 263 -6.36 -14.70 13.30
CA GLU A 263 -7.27 -13.55 13.46
C GLU A 263 -8.43 -13.57 12.45
N ALA A 264 -8.16 -14.03 11.22
CA ALA A 264 -9.15 -14.13 10.16
C ALA A 264 -10.02 -15.43 10.23
N GLU A 265 -9.68 -16.33 11.16
CA GLU A 265 -10.29 -17.66 11.29
C GLU A 265 -10.25 -18.49 9.98
N ASN A 266 -9.27 -18.22 9.11
CA ASN A 266 -9.08 -18.92 7.84
C ASN A 266 -7.61 -18.87 7.38
N GLU A 267 -7.23 -19.81 6.51
CA GLU A 267 -5.85 -19.94 5.99
C GLU A 267 -5.43 -18.83 5.02
N ASN A 268 -6.37 -17.99 4.59
CA ASN A 268 -6.14 -16.92 3.61
C ASN A 268 -6.08 -15.52 4.23
N GLY A 269 -6.18 -15.38 5.55
CA GLY A 269 -6.18 -14.07 6.21
C GLY A 269 -4.94 -13.24 5.87
N CYS A 270 -3.76 -13.83 5.99
CA CYS A 270 -2.51 -13.17 5.66
C CYS A 270 -2.38 -12.91 4.15
N THR A 271 -2.81 -13.84 3.29
CA THR A 271 -2.84 -13.66 1.83
C THR A 271 -3.62 -12.40 1.45
N MET A 272 -4.82 -12.23 1.98
CA MET A 272 -5.65 -11.06 1.69
C MET A 272 -5.04 -9.76 2.21
N GLU A 273 -4.36 -9.79 3.34
CA GLU A 273 -3.68 -8.60 3.87
C GLU A 273 -2.49 -8.18 2.99
N ILE A 274 -1.68 -9.13 2.51
CA ILE A 274 -0.58 -8.87 1.57
C ILE A 274 -1.14 -8.27 0.27
N VAL A 275 -2.20 -8.85 -0.29
CA VAL A 275 -2.85 -8.35 -1.52
C VAL A 275 -3.35 -6.93 -1.33
N GLN A 276 -4.03 -6.63 -0.22
CA GLN A 276 -4.49 -5.28 0.09
C GLN A 276 -3.34 -4.28 0.29
N HIS A 277 -2.22 -4.73 0.83
CA HIS A 277 -1.05 -3.87 1.01
C HIS A 277 -0.39 -3.53 -0.33
N ILE A 278 -0.26 -4.51 -1.23
CA ILE A 278 0.22 -4.31 -2.60
C ILE A 278 -0.71 -3.34 -3.35
N ASP A 279 -2.02 -3.52 -3.24
CA ASP A 279 -3.03 -2.64 -3.84
C ASP A 279 -2.85 -1.19 -3.37
N ARG A 280 -2.80 -0.95 -2.06
CA ARG A 280 -2.65 0.40 -1.49
C ARG A 280 -1.39 1.11 -2.01
N LYS A 281 -0.29 0.41 -2.12
CA LYS A 281 0.98 0.97 -2.63
C LYS A 281 0.96 1.17 -4.15
N ALA A 282 0.37 0.24 -4.91
CA ALA A 282 0.22 0.35 -6.36
C ALA A 282 -0.64 1.56 -6.77
N VAL A 283 -1.67 1.86 -5.99
CA VAL A 283 -2.58 3.00 -6.21
C VAL A 283 -1.88 4.36 -6.04
N VAL A 284 -0.98 4.47 -5.08
CA VAL A 284 -0.26 5.73 -4.78
C VAL A 284 0.91 5.96 -5.73
N ARG A 285 1.35 4.93 -6.42
CA ARG A 285 2.50 4.99 -7.30
C ARG A 285 2.27 5.94 -8.47
N LYS A 286 3.29 6.79 -8.74
CA LYS A 286 3.29 7.71 -9.87
C LYS A 286 3.85 7.01 -11.12
N ILE A 287 2.95 6.57 -12.02
CA ILE A 287 3.36 6.10 -13.35
C ILE A 287 3.59 7.30 -14.27
N LEU A 288 4.72 7.31 -14.97
CA LEU A 288 5.08 8.37 -15.92
C LEU A 288 4.48 8.07 -17.31
N TRP A 289 3.15 8.17 -17.43
CA TRP A 289 2.39 7.91 -18.67
C TRP A 289 2.98 8.64 -19.88
N ARG A 290 3.30 9.92 -19.74
CA ARG A 290 3.81 10.77 -20.83
C ARG A 290 5.16 10.32 -21.39
N LYS A 291 5.99 9.60 -20.63
CA LYS A 291 7.26 9.02 -21.12
C LYS A 291 6.99 8.05 -22.29
N HIS A 292 5.83 7.39 -22.29
CA HIS A 292 5.40 6.45 -23.30
C HIS A 292 4.29 7.01 -24.21
N GLU A 293 4.05 8.35 -24.14
CA GLU A 293 3.02 9.04 -24.92
C GLU A 293 1.59 8.51 -24.66
N ILE A 294 1.34 8.03 -23.45
CA ILE A 294 0.03 7.56 -23.01
C ILE A 294 -0.75 8.74 -22.44
N GLU A 295 -1.89 9.07 -23.04
CA GLU A 295 -2.72 10.21 -22.65
C GLU A 295 -4.19 9.83 -22.39
N PHE A 296 -4.56 8.62 -22.65
CA PHE A 296 -5.89 8.05 -22.50
C PHE A 296 -6.98 8.71 -23.36
N PHE A 297 -8.15 8.07 -23.37
CA PHE A 297 -9.24 8.38 -24.27
C PHE A 297 -9.64 9.86 -24.29
N SER A 298 -9.80 10.50 -23.14
CA SER A 298 -10.29 11.88 -23.09
C SER A 298 -9.37 12.86 -23.85
N THR A 299 -8.06 12.74 -23.72
CA THR A 299 -7.09 13.58 -24.41
C THR A 299 -6.96 13.18 -25.88
N GLU A 300 -6.85 11.88 -26.17
CA GLU A 300 -6.73 11.37 -27.55
C GLU A 300 -7.98 11.68 -28.39
N TYR A 301 -9.16 11.61 -27.77
CA TYR A 301 -10.41 11.99 -28.41
C TYR A 301 -10.44 13.48 -28.79
N GLN A 302 -9.96 14.36 -27.91
CA GLN A 302 -9.85 15.80 -28.22
C GLN A 302 -8.87 16.06 -29.38
N LYS A 303 -7.72 15.39 -29.40
CA LYS A 303 -6.77 15.48 -30.51
C LYS A 303 -7.37 14.98 -31.84
N TYR A 304 -8.09 13.87 -31.80
CA TYR A 304 -8.79 13.33 -32.95
C TYR A 304 -9.81 14.32 -33.52
N LEU A 305 -10.63 14.91 -32.66
CA LEU A 305 -11.60 15.90 -33.09
C LEU A 305 -10.93 17.18 -33.65
N GLN A 306 -9.81 17.60 -33.08
CA GLN A 306 -9.04 18.73 -33.61
C GLN A 306 -8.45 18.46 -34.99
N ARG A 307 -7.91 17.25 -35.22
CA ARG A 307 -7.43 16.80 -36.54
C ARG A 307 -8.57 16.78 -37.60
N GLN A 308 -9.74 16.27 -37.23
CA GLN A 308 -10.92 16.27 -38.09
C GLN A 308 -11.36 17.68 -38.53
N ARG A 309 -11.23 18.68 -37.62
CA ARG A 309 -11.49 20.09 -37.95
C ARG A 309 -10.53 20.66 -38.97
N THR A 310 -9.25 20.38 -38.83
CA THR A 310 -8.22 20.87 -39.78
C THR A 310 -8.33 20.25 -41.14
N THR A 311 -8.90 19.05 -41.28
CA THR A 311 -9.12 18.35 -42.54
C THR A 311 -10.46 18.69 -43.22
N GLY A 312 -11.25 19.64 -42.67
CA GLY A 312 -12.42 20.21 -43.36
C GLY A 312 -13.68 19.32 -43.41
N ILE A 313 -13.73 18.23 -42.65
CA ILE A 313 -14.87 17.33 -42.64
C ILE A 313 -15.87 17.70 -41.54
N LYS A 314 -17.01 18.25 -41.92
CA LYS A 314 -18.23 18.56 -41.15
C LYS A 314 -18.10 19.56 -39.96
N SER A 315 -17.99 20.83 -40.29
CA SER A 315 -17.86 21.92 -39.32
C SER A 315 -19.10 22.17 -38.42
N ASN A 316 -20.32 21.89 -38.87
CA ASN A 316 -21.53 22.31 -38.16
C ASN A 316 -22.02 21.31 -37.07
N GLU A 317 -21.96 20.01 -37.28
CA GLU A 317 -22.31 19.01 -36.27
C GLU A 317 -21.26 18.95 -35.16
N LEU A 318 -20.02 19.21 -35.52
CA LEU A 318 -18.89 19.25 -34.61
C LEU A 318 -18.94 20.47 -33.67
N LEU A 319 -19.32 21.66 -34.22
CA LEU A 319 -19.51 22.89 -33.43
C LEU A 319 -20.65 22.75 -32.39
N ALA A 320 -21.74 22.05 -32.75
CA ALA A 320 -22.83 21.78 -31.81
C ALA A 320 -22.39 20.87 -30.63
N SER A 321 -21.68 19.80 -30.95
CA SER A 321 -21.12 18.87 -29.95
C SER A 321 -20.09 19.55 -29.04
N TYR A 322 -19.32 20.49 -29.56
CA TYR A 322 -18.37 21.25 -28.72
C TYR A 322 -19.02 22.29 -27.84
N LYS A 323 -20.05 22.95 -28.32
CA LYS A 323 -20.81 23.89 -27.46
C LYS A 323 -21.40 23.16 -26.27
N GLU A 324 -21.99 21.99 -26.49
CA GLU A 324 -22.54 21.16 -25.42
C GLU A 324 -21.45 20.65 -24.45
N GLN A 325 -20.26 20.28 -24.95
CA GLN A 325 -19.14 19.87 -24.10
C GLN A 325 -18.54 21.05 -23.31
N VAL A 326 -18.45 22.23 -23.92
CA VAL A 326 -17.99 23.45 -23.23
C VAL A 326 -18.97 23.83 -22.12
N GLU A 327 -20.26 23.82 -22.38
CA GLU A 327 -21.30 24.08 -21.39
C GLU A 327 -21.26 23.06 -20.23
N GLN A 328 -21.04 21.78 -20.54
CA GLN A 328 -20.88 20.74 -19.50
C GLN A 328 -19.61 20.92 -18.69
N LEU A 329 -18.48 21.28 -19.32
CA LEU A 329 -17.21 21.53 -18.61
C LEU A 329 -17.27 22.82 -17.79
N GLU A 330 -17.95 23.85 -18.29
CA GLU A 330 -18.18 25.08 -17.53
C GLU A 330 -19.06 24.80 -16.30
N SER A 331 -20.14 24.02 -16.46
CA SER A 331 -20.97 23.60 -15.35
C SER A 331 -20.19 22.77 -14.32
N GLN A 332 -19.37 21.83 -14.76
CA GLN A 332 -18.50 21.05 -13.87
C GLN A 332 -17.43 21.91 -13.18
N ARG A 333 -16.84 22.88 -13.91
CA ARG A 333 -15.90 23.83 -13.32
C ARG A 333 -16.55 24.64 -12.20
N ASP A 334 -17.77 25.11 -12.45
CA ASP A 334 -18.49 25.94 -11.47
C ASP A 334 -18.93 25.09 -10.26
N GLU A 335 -19.31 23.85 -10.48
CA GLU A 335 -19.61 22.88 -9.41
C GLU A 335 -18.36 22.57 -8.56
N TYR A 336 -17.21 22.35 -9.21
CA TYR A 336 -15.93 22.14 -8.49
C TYR A 336 -15.43 23.41 -7.80
N ALA A 337 -15.68 24.59 -8.37
CA ALA A 337 -15.34 25.87 -7.74
C ALA A 337 -16.16 26.08 -6.46
N ALA A 338 -17.47 25.84 -6.52
CA ALA A 338 -18.34 25.92 -5.34
C ALA A 338 -17.96 24.88 -4.27
N LEU A 339 -17.58 23.68 -4.69
CA LEU A 339 -17.11 22.64 -3.77
C LEU A 339 -15.76 23.01 -3.13
N ALA A 340 -14.84 23.60 -3.89
CA ALA A 340 -13.56 24.08 -3.38
C ALA A 340 -13.74 25.23 -2.38
N GLU A 341 -14.68 26.13 -2.61
CA GLU A 341 -15.02 27.20 -1.70
C GLU A 341 -15.62 26.65 -0.39
N SER A 342 -16.54 25.67 -0.49
CA SER A 342 -17.09 24.99 0.68
C SER A 342 -15.99 24.27 1.49
N TYR A 343 -15.02 23.64 0.84
CA TYR A 343 -13.90 23.00 1.55
C TYR A 343 -12.94 24.01 2.17
N ALA A 344 -12.76 25.18 1.56
CA ALA A 344 -11.96 26.23 2.14
C ALA A 344 -12.59 26.74 3.45
N ASP A 345 -13.91 26.94 3.45
CA ASP A 345 -14.67 27.32 4.64
C ASP A 345 -14.62 26.24 5.74
N ASP A 346 -14.74 24.98 5.37
CA ASP A 346 -14.63 23.86 6.31
C ASP A 346 -13.21 23.74 6.92
N LEU A 347 -12.17 23.97 6.12
CA LEU A 347 -10.78 24.01 6.59
C LEU A 347 -10.54 25.17 7.54
N GLU A 348 -11.10 26.35 7.27
CA GLU A 348 -10.99 27.50 8.16
C GLU A 348 -11.72 27.25 9.49
N ASN A 349 -12.92 26.66 9.44
CA ASN A 349 -13.66 26.25 10.63
C ASN A 349 -12.92 25.19 11.46
N LEU A 350 -12.32 24.18 10.81
CA LEU A 350 -11.51 23.16 11.48
C LEU A 350 -10.26 23.76 12.12
N LYS A 351 -9.60 24.70 11.44
CA LYS A 351 -8.43 25.40 11.98
C LYS A 351 -8.79 26.22 13.22
N ASN A 352 -9.88 26.96 13.16
CA ASN A 352 -10.40 27.73 14.30
C ASN A 352 -10.77 26.81 15.49
N ASN A 353 -11.38 25.65 15.21
CA ASN A 353 -11.70 24.68 16.22
C ASN A 353 -10.43 24.04 16.84
N MET A 354 -9.42 23.75 16.03
CA MET A 354 -8.11 23.27 16.54
C MET A 354 -7.42 24.30 17.42
N GLU A 355 -7.41 25.58 17.04
CA GLU A 355 -6.83 26.65 17.84
C GLU A 355 -7.55 26.80 19.19
N ASN A 356 -8.88 26.74 19.19
CA ASN A 356 -9.70 26.76 20.40
C ASN A 356 -9.43 25.53 21.30
N GLN A 357 -9.28 24.36 20.72
CA GLN A 357 -8.93 23.15 21.46
C GLN A 357 -7.51 23.22 22.06
N GLN A 358 -6.54 23.75 21.31
CA GLN A 358 -5.19 23.97 21.82
C GLN A 358 -5.15 24.96 22.98
N GLN A 359 -5.92 26.04 22.90
CA GLN A 359 -6.06 26.99 24.02
C GLN A 359 -6.68 26.31 25.25
N THR A 360 -7.73 25.51 25.04
CA THR A 360 -8.40 24.79 26.13
C THR A 360 -7.46 23.76 26.78
N LEU A 361 -6.69 23.02 25.96
CA LEU A 361 -5.67 22.09 26.46
C LEU A 361 -4.56 22.82 27.23
N GLY A 362 -4.13 23.99 26.75
CA GLY A 362 -3.16 24.84 27.45
C GLY A 362 -3.68 25.27 28.83
N TRP A 363 -4.94 25.70 28.90
CA TRP A 363 -5.58 26.07 30.16
C TRP A 363 -5.72 24.87 31.11
N GLN A 364 -6.14 23.72 30.61
CA GLN A 364 -6.25 22.47 31.39
C GLN A 364 -4.89 22.03 31.92
N ARG A 365 -3.83 22.11 31.09
CA ARG A 365 -2.46 21.77 31.49
C ARG A 365 -1.96 22.66 32.64
N ASN A 366 -2.17 23.97 32.54
CA ASN A 366 -1.83 24.90 33.61
C ASN A 366 -2.63 24.61 34.88
N ARG A 367 -3.88 24.20 34.77
CA ARG A 367 -4.73 23.84 35.89
C ARG A 367 -4.28 22.54 36.56
N ILE A 368 -3.82 21.57 35.80
CA ILE A 368 -3.23 20.33 36.32
C ILE A 368 -1.97 20.66 37.13
N ILE A 369 -1.06 21.47 36.59
CA ILE A 369 0.17 21.89 37.30
C ILE A 369 -0.17 22.59 38.61
N GLU A 370 -1.16 23.51 38.61
CA GLU A 370 -1.61 24.19 39.83
C GLU A 370 -2.20 23.22 40.85
N LEU A 371 -2.94 22.22 40.40
CA LEU A 371 -3.53 21.20 41.27
C LEU A 371 -2.45 20.24 41.83
N GLU A 372 -1.49 19.85 41.00
CA GLU A 372 -0.35 19.03 41.42
C GLU A 372 0.50 19.74 42.46
N ASP A 373 0.78 21.05 42.28
CA ASP A 373 1.47 21.86 43.29
C ASP A 373 0.65 22.00 44.57
N ARG A 374 -0.67 22.08 44.46
CA ARG A 374 -1.56 22.13 45.63
C ARG A 374 -1.61 20.80 46.36
N VAL A 375 -1.65 19.69 45.64
CA VAL A 375 -1.56 18.32 46.20
C VAL A 375 -0.20 18.12 46.88
N LYS A 376 0.91 18.52 46.26
CA LYS A 376 2.24 18.49 46.84
C LYS A 376 2.35 19.32 48.15
N LYS A 377 1.68 20.47 48.18
CA LYS A 377 1.64 21.31 49.39
C LYS A 377 0.76 20.74 50.52
N LEU A 378 -0.28 19.98 50.19
CA LEU A 378 -1.21 19.40 51.15
C LEU A 378 -0.76 18.00 51.61
N SER A 379 0.01 17.25 50.81
CA SER A 379 0.43 15.87 51.08
C SER A 379 1.72 15.80 51.91
N GLY A 380 2.21 16.85 52.48
CA GLY A 380 3.27 16.87 53.53
C GLY A 380 4.31 15.73 53.62
N GLU A 381 4.28 14.73 52.76
CA GLU A 381 5.15 13.58 52.70
C GLU A 381 5.81 13.45 51.33
N LYS A 382 7.11 13.67 51.31
CA LYS A 382 7.98 13.18 50.24
C LYS A 382 8.03 11.66 50.34
N SER A 383 7.23 10.94 49.58
CA SER A 383 7.59 9.55 49.23
C SER A 383 8.74 9.64 48.21
N ILE A 384 9.95 9.56 48.70
CA ILE A 384 11.14 9.35 47.88
C ILE A 384 10.99 7.95 47.31
N GLU A 385 10.80 7.85 46.01
CA GLU A 385 10.80 6.59 45.24
C GLU A 385 12.20 5.97 45.26
N THR A 386 12.60 5.41 46.41
CA THR A 386 13.92 4.80 46.59
C THR A 386 13.88 3.34 46.15
N ILE A 387 14.81 2.98 45.27
CA ILE A 387 15.16 1.57 45.02
C ILE A 387 15.75 1.02 46.32
N PRO A 388 15.32 -0.17 46.79
CA PRO A 388 15.86 -0.74 48.01
C PRO A 388 17.36 -1.05 47.88
N GLU A 389 18.22 -0.57 48.78
CA GLU A 389 19.67 -0.81 48.75
C GLU A 389 20.03 -2.31 48.80
N ASN A 390 19.18 -3.14 49.41
CA ASN A 390 19.32 -4.61 49.48
C ASN A 390 18.05 -5.28 48.91
N GLY A 391 17.68 -4.96 47.65
CA GLY A 391 16.51 -5.52 47.02
C GLY A 391 16.61 -7.02 46.77
N THR A 392 15.51 -7.75 47.00
CA THR A 392 15.41 -9.18 46.71
C THR A 392 14.35 -9.42 45.63
N TYR A 393 14.46 -10.53 44.90
CA TYR A 393 13.44 -10.91 43.94
C TYR A 393 12.05 -11.06 44.53
N GLU A 394 11.96 -11.51 45.79
CA GLU A 394 10.71 -11.66 46.53
C GLU A 394 10.08 -10.31 46.88
N GLY A 395 10.88 -9.26 47.06
CA GLY A 395 10.42 -7.90 47.33
C GLY A 395 9.87 -7.13 46.12
N ILE A 396 10.16 -7.56 44.88
CA ILE A 396 9.74 -6.87 43.66
C ILE A 396 8.22 -6.70 43.58
N PRO A 397 7.37 -7.72 43.81
CA PRO A 397 5.92 -7.55 43.77
C PRO A 397 5.37 -6.51 44.71
N ASP A 398 5.86 -6.49 45.94
CA ASP A 398 5.42 -5.54 46.96
C ASP A 398 5.91 -4.11 46.66
N TRP A 399 7.13 -3.97 46.14
CA TRP A 399 7.68 -2.71 45.73
C TRP A 399 6.90 -2.11 44.55
N ILE A 400 6.56 -2.92 43.52
CA ILE A 400 5.71 -2.49 42.37
C ILE A 400 4.32 -2.11 42.87
N ASN A 401 3.71 -2.90 43.75
CA ASN A 401 2.39 -2.60 44.28
C ASN A 401 2.38 -1.30 45.12
N THR A 402 3.48 -0.96 45.76
CA THR A 402 3.59 0.24 46.61
C THR A 402 3.77 1.50 45.75
N TYR A 403 4.63 1.45 44.71
CA TYR A 403 5.03 2.65 43.99
C TYR A 403 4.45 2.76 42.56
N TYR A 404 4.11 1.62 41.91
CA TYR A 404 3.78 1.58 40.51
C TYR A 404 2.56 0.72 40.16
N ARG A 405 1.68 0.50 41.09
CA ARG A 405 0.48 -0.35 40.93
C ARG A 405 -0.38 0.03 39.73
N ASP A 406 -0.47 1.32 39.43
CA ASP A 406 -1.30 1.84 38.32
C ASP A 406 -0.59 1.81 36.97
N ARG A 407 0.70 1.47 36.95
CA ARG A 407 1.54 1.50 35.73
C ARG A 407 2.09 0.14 35.34
N ILE A 408 2.37 -0.73 36.30
CA ILE A 408 2.88 -2.08 36.04
C ILE A 408 1.99 -3.12 36.73
N TYR A 409 1.54 -4.08 35.92
CA TYR A 409 0.86 -5.27 36.42
C TYR A 409 1.73 -6.51 36.27
N LEU A 410 2.05 -7.18 37.38
CA LEU A 410 2.77 -8.44 37.36
C LEU A 410 1.80 -9.62 37.23
N HIS A 411 1.87 -10.28 36.08
CA HIS A 411 1.10 -11.50 35.87
C HIS A 411 1.58 -12.63 36.81
N LYS A 412 0.68 -13.53 37.21
CA LYS A 412 0.97 -14.65 38.15
C LYS A 412 2.16 -15.52 37.75
N ARG A 413 2.43 -15.68 36.45
CA ARG A 413 3.61 -16.40 35.91
C ARG A 413 4.91 -15.64 36.22
N ALA A 414 4.92 -14.33 36.04
CA ALA A 414 6.09 -13.49 36.34
C ALA A 414 6.42 -13.55 37.84
N ILE A 415 5.43 -13.43 38.72
CA ILE A 415 5.61 -13.60 40.16
C ILE A 415 6.19 -14.97 40.53
N LYS A 416 5.75 -16.04 39.84
CA LYS A 416 6.31 -17.37 40.06
C LYS A 416 7.76 -17.48 39.57
N SER A 417 8.11 -16.84 38.44
CA SER A 417 9.47 -16.83 37.90
C SER A 417 10.45 -16.07 38.80
N LEU A 418 10.02 -15.02 39.45
CA LEU A 418 10.86 -14.27 40.43
C LEU A 418 11.34 -15.16 41.57
N LYS A 419 10.57 -16.17 42.00
CA LYS A 419 10.98 -17.10 43.06
C LYS A 419 12.11 -18.06 42.64
N SER A 420 12.36 -18.22 41.38
CA SER A 420 13.42 -19.08 40.81
C SER A 420 14.47 -18.28 40.05
N ALA A 421 14.48 -16.97 40.16
CA ALA A 421 15.44 -16.12 39.53
C ALA A 421 16.84 -16.23 40.16
N VAL A 422 17.86 -16.34 39.32
CA VAL A 422 19.27 -16.57 39.72
C VAL A 422 20.22 -15.50 39.17
N TYR A 423 19.70 -14.42 38.63
CA TYR A 423 20.53 -13.32 38.12
C TYR A 423 21.16 -12.53 39.27
N GLU A 424 22.45 -12.29 39.22
CA GLU A 424 23.21 -11.76 40.38
C GLU A 424 22.90 -10.30 40.71
N ASN A 425 22.64 -9.45 39.71
CA ASN A 425 22.37 -8.03 39.94
C ASN A 425 20.84 -7.75 40.01
N VAL A 426 20.29 -7.94 41.19
CA VAL A 426 18.87 -7.70 41.50
C VAL A 426 18.52 -6.20 41.36
N ASN A 427 19.46 -5.31 41.72
CA ASN A 427 19.25 -3.87 41.64
C ASN A 427 19.05 -3.39 40.21
N LEU A 428 19.71 -4.00 39.22
CA LEU A 428 19.46 -3.71 37.81
C LEU A 428 18.01 -4.04 37.42
N VAL A 429 17.44 -5.12 37.95
CA VAL A 429 16.04 -5.48 37.71
C VAL A 429 15.08 -4.43 38.25
N TYR A 430 15.33 -3.91 39.44
CA TYR A 430 14.55 -2.81 40.02
C TYR A 430 14.66 -1.54 39.15
N ARG A 431 15.86 -1.19 38.67
CA ARG A 431 16.08 -0.04 37.80
C ARG A 431 15.35 -0.20 36.47
N CYS A 432 15.41 -1.38 35.86
CA CYS A 432 14.66 -1.66 34.64
C CYS A 432 13.13 -1.56 34.84
N LEU A 433 12.62 -2.06 35.94
CA LEU A 433 11.20 -1.95 36.28
C LEU A 433 10.80 -0.49 36.57
N LYS A 434 11.64 0.29 37.22
CA LYS A 434 11.43 1.73 37.40
C LYS A 434 11.41 2.45 36.05
N LEU A 435 12.36 2.18 35.15
CA LEU A 435 12.41 2.74 33.81
C LEU A 435 11.14 2.40 33.02
N LEU A 436 10.65 1.17 33.09
CA LEU A 436 9.39 0.77 32.45
C LEU A 436 8.19 1.51 33.05
N ALA A 437 8.16 1.71 34.38
CA ALA A 437 7.06 2.38 35.06
C ALA A 437 7.03 3.89 34.83
N THR A 438 8.18 4.50 34.59
CA THR A 438 8.34 5.96 34.48
C THR A 438 8.57 6.39 33.03
N GLN A 439 9.75 6.12 32.52
CA GLN A 439 10.18 6.64 31.22
C GLN A 439 9.45 5.95 30.06
N TYR A 440 9.36 4.62 30.01
CA TYR A 440 8.63 3.92 28.97
C TYR A 440 7.13 4.23 29.01
N TYR A 441 6.55 4.33 30.19
CA TYR A 441 5.16 4.72 30.34
C TYR A 441 4.92 6.14 29.82
N GLY A 442 5.82 7.10 30.16
CA GLY A 442 5.80 8.46 29.64
C GLY A 442 5.96 8.53 28.12
N TYR A 443 6.88 7.75 27.55
CA TYR A 443 7.05 7.61 26.10
C TYR A 443 5.77 7.09 25.42
N ARG A 444 5.14 6.07 25.97
CA ARG A 444 3.88 5.52 25.43
C ARG A 444 2.72 6.49 25.48
N LEU A 445 2.70 7.40 26.42
CA LEU A 445 1.71 8.49 26.53
C LEU A 445 2.09 9.74 25.72
N GLY A 446 3.25 9.74 25.04
CA GLY A 446 3.73 10.89 24.28
C GLY A 446 4.21 12.06 25.15
N MET A 447 4.56 11.81 26.40
CA MET A 447 5.07 12.82 27.36
C MET A 447 6.56 13.07 27.16
N ILE A 448 7.31 12.09 26.68
CA ILE A 448 8.73 12.17 26.34
C ILE A 448 8.93 11.62 24.92
N ASP A 449 9.93 12.09 24.22
CA ASP A 449 10.26 11.64 22.88
C ASP A 449 11.12 10.35 22.89
N ARG A 450 11.45 9.85 21.69
CA ARG A 450 12.22 8.63 21.54
C ARG A 450 13.69 8.80 21.96
N GLU A 451 14.28 9.94 21.68
CA GLU A 451 15.69 10.23 21.98
C GLU A 451 15.92 10.30 23.49
N GLU A 452 15.01 10.96 24.21
CA GLU A 452 15.03 11.03 25.68
C GLU A 452 14.85 9.64 26.30
N PHE A 453 13.91 8.82 25.78
CA PHE A 453 13.71 7.46 26.28
C PHE A 453 14.94 6.58 26.03
N GLU A 454 15.55 6.62 24.84
CA GLU A 454 16.77 5.87 24.52
C GLU A 454 17.95 6.32 25.39
N TYR A 455 18.07 7.61 25.67
CA TYR A 455 19.06 8.13 26.61
C TYR A 455 18.89 7.55 28.02
N GLN A 456 17.68 7.50 28.53
CA GLN A 456 17.38 6.93 29.84
C GLN A 456 17.65 5.41 29.90
N CYS A 457 17.43 4.69 28.81
CA CYS A 457 17.81 3.28 28.68
C CYS A 457 19.34 3.10 28.80
N HIS A 458 20.12 3.96 28.16
CA HIS A 458 21.58 3.93 28.24
C HIS A 458 22.10 4.22 29.65
N LEU A 459 21.48 5.15 30.39
CA LEU A 459 21.84 5.42 31.78
C LEU A 459 21.64 4.19 32.65
N VAL A 460 20.52 3.49 32.52
CA VAL A 460 20.23 2.27 33.28
C VAL A 460 21.22 1.16 32.93
N ASP A 461 21.55 0.99 31.65
CA ASP A 461 22.52 -0.01 31.17
C ASP A 461 23.95 0.29 31.67
N ALA A 462 24.31 1.56 31.73
CA ALA A 462 25.60 2.03 32.27
C ALA A 462 25.72 2.02 33.79
N GLY A 463 24.66 1.66 34.51
CA GLY A 463 24.66 1.68 35.97
C GLY A 463 24.56 3.09 36.60
N LEU A 464 23.99 4.04 35.84
CA LEU A 464 23.83 5.43 36.26
C LEU A 464 22.39 5.71 36.71
N ASP A 465 22.17 6.72 37.53
CA ASP A 465 20.83 7.22 37.88
C ASP A 465 20.31 8.23 36.82
N GLU A 466 19.11 8.75 37.04
CA GLU A 466 18.46 9.73 36.13
C GLU A 466 19.25 11.05 36.02
N SER A 467 20.19 11.32 36.94
CA SER A 467 21.08 12.47 36.89
C SER A 467 22.45 12.17 36.28
N GLY A 468 22.72 10.91 35.92
CA GLY A 468 24.00 10.45 35.39
C GLY A 468 25.06 10.14 36.51
N ALA A 469 24.65 10.02 37.78
CA ALA A 469 25.55 9.62 38.86
C ALA A 469 25.62 8.07 38.96
N ILE A 470 26.82 7.53 39.35
CA ILE A 470 27.03 6.10 39.52
C ILE A 470 26.19 5.59 40.69
N THR A 471 25.33 4.59 40.43
CA THR A 471 24.44 4.00 41.44
C THR A 471 24.92 2.66 41.99
N ASP A 472 25.98 2.09 41.40
CA ASP A 472 26.62 0.87 41.89
C ASP A 472 27.89 1.22 42.68
N VAL A 473 27.78 1.22 44.00
CA VAL A 473 28.89 1.08 44.94
C VAL A 473 28.74 -0.23 45.66
#